data_1020d29aeda483da026f0cc8c65745f4
#
_entry.id   1020d29aeda483da026f0cc8c65745f4
#
_cell.length_a   1.000
_cell.length_b   1.000
_cell.length_c   1.000
_cell.angle_alpha   90.00
_cell.angle_beta   90.00
_cell.angle_gamma   90.00
#
_symmetry.space_group_name_H-M   'P 1'
#
loop_
_entity.id
_entity.type
_entity.pdbx_description
1 polymer ?
#
loop_
_entity_poly.entity_id
_entity_poly.type
_entity_poly.pdbx_seq_one_letter_code
_entity_poly.pdbx_strand_id
1 'polypeptide(L)'
;MSGRTDDKTMGWMDLLAFGRAEIKALHKTWMAFFLTFYVWFNMAPLVSTIIKDTGLTLDQLKVLAICNVALTVPTRVLIGMLCDRIGPRKTFCIVMWTMAFPCIWFAFATSYTEMLISRLILSAVGTGFVVGIAMTSLWFKPRDAGFSQGVEAGLGNWGSSLAAITLPFLALTVLDSWRWAIAISGMVMFAYGTYYWFAITDGPVGTKRPMARKAQAIEVSTWGDLVSAILWTIPIVGVLALLVRTVTNKAYITAETSYLFYALIVAGVLYQVMALIKVNVPILRKGVPDDDKYRFTQVGTLCMSYVVTFGAELAVISMLPFFFQKVFQLSPVMAGLFGSMFAVLNFFSRALGGYVSDRMTTRKSAHLIYLAGVAGGFVLMALIGPEWPLALAVAVVMICAMFVTGGCGTTFALVPFVKRRITGNVAGYAGAYGNAGAVVFTTAYTFLTDNQFFLMIGGTAALTFVFCFFFMKEPAGAFAKEYRLSSVDTEIMAGGH
;
A
#
# COMPACT_ATOMS: atom_id res chain seq x y z
N MET A 1 -21.32 -10.69 -28.73
CA MET A 1 -21.79 -10.81 -27.32
C MET A 1 -21.44 -12.21 -26.81
N SER A 2 -20.27 -12.43 -26.26
CA SER A 2 -19.93 -13.70 -25.61
C SER A 2 -20.30 -13.51 -24.13
N GLY A 3 -21.53 -13.91 -23.79
CA GLY A 3 -22.02 -13.89 -22.42
C GLY A 3 -21.24 -14.90 -21.59
N ARG A 4 -20.45 -14.41 -20.64
CA ARG A 4 -20.01 -15.23 -19.51
C ARG A 4 -21.29 -15.77 -18.86
N THR A 5 -21.41 -17.09 -18.74
CA THR A 5 -22.46 -17.68 -17.92
C THR A 5 -22.37 -17.06 -16.53
N ASP A 6 -23.46 -16.52 -16.02
CA ASP A 6 -23.54 -15.59 -14.87
C ASP A 6 -22.98 -16.14 -13.54
N ASP A 7 -22.48 -17.36 -13.52
CA ASP A 7 -22.00 -18.07 -12.32
C ASP A 7 -20.49 -18.30 -12.20
N LYS A 8 -19.68 -17.96 -13.21
CA LYS A 8 -18.22 -18.21 -13.15
C LYS A 8 -17.45 -17.02 -12.61
N THR A 9 -16.61 -17.24 -11.58
CA THR A 9 -15.67 -16.22 -11.05
C THR A 9 -14.63 -15.83 -12.11
N MET A 10 -14.12 -14.60 -12.04
CA MET A 10 -13.13 -14.06 -12.95
C MET A 10 -11.81 -14.85 -12.89
N GLY A 11 -11.13 -14.99 -14.01
CA GLY A 11 -9.83 -15.67 -14.13
C GLY A 11 -8.86 -14.92 -15.04
N TRP A 12 -7.66 -15.47 -15.21
CA TRP A 12 -6.57 -14.85 -15.98
C TRP A 12 -6.94 -14.53 -17.44
N MET A 13 -7.71 -15.38 -18.09
CA MET A 13 -8.15 -15.16 -19.49
C MET A 13 -9.14 -14.00 -19.62
N ASP A 14 -9.90 -13.70 -18.56
CA ASP A 14 -10.82 -12.57 -18.56
C ASP A 14 -10.09 -11.22 -18.67
N LEU A 15 -8.82 -11.14 -18.27
CA LEU A 15 -7.99 -9.92 -18.39
C LEU A 15 -7.79 -9.48 -19.84
N LEU A 16 -7.91 -10.40 -20.79
CA LEU A 16 -7.79 -10.13 -22.23
C LEU A 16 -9.12 -9.70 -22.87
N ALA A 17 -10.21 -9.70 -22.11
CA ALA A 17 -11.54 -9.35 -22.60
C ALA A 17 -11.74 -7.83 -22.69
N PHE A 18 -10.95 -7.14 -23.50
CA PHE A 18 -10.98 -5.67 -23.67
C PHE A 18 -12.31 -5.11 -24.18
N GLY A 19 -13.25 -5.96 -24.61
CA GLY A 19 -14.63 -5.56 -24.91
C GLY A 19 -15.43 -5.14 -23.67
N ARG A 20 -15.07 -5.65 -22.48
CA ARG A 20 -15.79 -5.45 -21.22
C ARG A 20 -15.36 -4.16 -20.53
N ALA A 21 -16.34 -3.36 -20.07
CA ALA A 21 -16.08 -2.04 -19.46
C ALA A 21 -15.26 -2.15 -18.17
N GLU A 22 -15.55 -3.14 -17.31
CA GLU A 22 -14.82 -3.37 -16.06
C GLU A 22 -13.37 -3.78 -16.29
N ILE A 23 -13.07 -4.53 -17.35
CA ILE A 23 -11.70 -4.91 -17.72
C ILE A 23 -10.92 -3.68 -18.21
N LYS A 24 -11.55 -2.82 -19.04
CA LYS A 24 -10.95 -1.54 -19.44
C LYS A 24 -10.68 -0.64 -18.24
N ALA A 25 -11.61 -0.60 -17.28
CA ALA A 25 -11.45 0.17 -16.05
C ALA A 25 -10.29 -0.37 -15.21
N LEU A 26 -10.16 -1.69 -15.07
CA LEU A 26 -9.05 -2.33 -14.36
C LEU A 26 -7.70 -1.96 -15.00
N HIS A 27 -7.58 -2.09 -16.32
CA HIS A 27 -6.34 -1.77 -17.03
C HIS A 27 -5.95 -0.30 -16.92
N LYS A 28 -6.89 0.61 -16.98
CA LYS A 28 -6.62 2.03 -16.75
C LYS A 28 -6.23 2.31 -15.30
N THR A 29 -6.85 1.64 -14.34
CA THR A 29 -6.61 1.88 -12.92
C THR A 29 -5.25 1.36 -12.47
N TRP A 30 -4.87 0.11 -12.84
CA TRP A 30 -3.55 -0.37 -12.47
C TRP A 30 -2.42 0.41 -13.17
N MET A 31 -2.64 0.93 -14.38
CA MET A 31 -1.67 1.80 -15.04
C MET A 31 -1.50 3.13 -14.30
N ALA A 32 -2.57 3.72 -13.75
CA ALA A 32 -2.48 4.90 -12.90
C ALA A 32 -1.67 4.61 -11.63
N PHE A 33 -1.93 3.49 -10.98
CA PHE A 33 -1.17 3.04 -9.82
C PHE A 33 0.30 2.75 -10.18
N PHE A 34 0.57 2.07 -11.29
CA PHE A 34 1.91 1.80 -11.82
C PHE A 34 2.72 3.09 -11.99
N LEU A 35 2.15 4.13 -12.60
CA LEU A 35 2.83 5.41 -12.80
C LEU A 35 3.11 6.12 -11.48
N THR A 36 2.20 6.06 -10.49
CA THR A 36 2.46 6.62 -9.17
C THR A 36 3.61 5.89 -8.47
N PHE A 37 3.70 4.56 -8.61
CA PHE A 37 4.81 3.77 -8.03
C PHE A 37 6.12 3.96 -8.81
N TYR A 38 6.07 4.08 -10.11
CA TYR A 38 7.23 4.42 -10.93
C TYR A 38 7.85 5.74 -10.47
N VAL A 39 7.03 6.77 -10.27
CA VAL A 39 7.47 8.08 -9.77
C VAL A 39 7.93 8.01 -8.31
N TRP A 40 7.26 7.21 -7.47
CA TRP A 40 7.65 7.08 -6.07
C TRP A 40 9.06 6.51 -5.90
N PHE A 41 9.44 5.56 -6.73
CA PHE A 41 10.74 4.87 -6.66
C PHE A 41 11.78 5.37 -7.67
N ASN A 42 11.54 6.48 -8.37
CA ASN A 42 12.40 6.97 -9.46
C ASN A 42 13.81 7.43 -9.03
N MET A 43 14.03 7.75 -7.76
CA MET A 43 15.34 8.18 -7.24
C MET A 43 16.28 6.98 -6.99
N ALA A 44 15.73 5.90 -6.45
CA ALA A 44 16.55 4.78 -5.93
C ALA A 44 17.56 4.21 -6.94
N PRO A 45 17.20 3.94 -8.21
CA PRO A 45 18.15 3.40 -9.19
C PRO A 45 19.19 4.42 -9.70
N LEU A 46 19.01 5.70 -9.38
CA LEU A 46 19.85 6.80 -9.84
C LEU A 46 20.75 7.37 -8.73
N VAL A 47 20.77 6.77 -7.54
CA VAL A 47 21.51 7.27 -6.37
C VAL A 47 22.99 7.53 -6.69
N SER A 48 23.68 6.59 -7.33
CA SER A 48 25.11 6.75 -7.69
C SER A 48 25.33 7.89 -8.70
N THR A 49 24.42 8.05 -9.64
CA THR A 49 24.46 9.12 -10.65
C THR A 49 24.22 10.49 -10.01
N ILE A 50 23.23 10.55 -9.09
CA ILE A 50 22.91 11.79 -8.34
C ILE A 50 24.11 12.21 -7.47
N ILE A 51 24.73 11.27 -6.74
CA ILE A 51 25.93 11.56 -5.94
C ILE A 51 27.03 12.16 -6.82
N LYS A 52 27.27 11.55 -7.98
CA LYS A 52 28.34 11.96 -8.91
C LYS A 52 28.11 13.36 -9.49
N ASP A 53 26.85 13.70 -9.78
CA ASP A 53 26.48 15.01 -10.37
C ASP A 53 26.39 16.12 -9.32
N THR A 54 25.85 15.82 -8.14
CA THR A 54 25.55 16.84 -7.12
C THR A 54 26.61 16.98 -6.03
N GLY A 55 27.53 16.03 -5.91
CA GLY A 55 28.52 15.98 -4.82
C GLY A 55 27.91 15.64 -3.45
N LEU A 56 26.65 15.24 -3.39
CA LEU A 56 26.00 14.84 -2.14
C LEU A 56 26.62 13.57 -1.57
N THR A 57 26.63 13.46 -0.25
CA THR A 57 27.09 12.25 0.43
C THR A 57 26.04 11.14 0.36
N LEU A 58 26.48 9.88 0.48
CA LEU A 58 25.57 8.74 0.57
C LEU A 58 24.56 8.89 1.73
N ASP A 59 24.99 9.49 2.84
CA ASP A 59 24.12 9.69 4.01
C ASP A 59 23.02 10.72 3.75
N GLN A 60 23.31 11.78 2.99
CA GLN A 60 22.29 12.73 2.53
C GLN A 60 21.26 12.04 1.62
N LEU A 61 21.68 11.13 0.73
CA LEU A 61 20.77 10.35 -0.11
C LEU A 61 19.91 9.36 0.71
N LYS A 62 20.47 8.79 1.79
CA LYS A 62 19.67 7.97 2.75
C LYS A 62 18.57 8.79 3.41
N VAL A 63 18.84 10.06 3.76
CA VAL A 63 17.80 10.97 4.30
C VAL A 63 16.70 11.20 3.27
N LEU A 64 17.05 11.47 2.02
CA LEU A 64 16.06 11.62 0.94
C LEU A 64 15.22 10.34 0.76
N ALA A 65 15.82 9.15 0.90
CA ALA A 65 15.09 7.88 0.86
C ALA A 65 14.12 7.71 2.04
N ILE A 66 14.49 8.18 3.24
CA ILE A 66 13.60 8.21 4.40
C ILE A 66 12.44 9.20 4.16
N CYS A 67 12.72 10.40 3.67
CA CYS A 67 11.72 11.39 3.31
C CYS A 67 10.72 10.85 2.28
N ASN A 68 11.19 10.00 1.36
CA ASN A 68 10.34 9.37 0.35
C ASN A 68 9.21 8.49 0.90
N VAL A 69 9.29 8.07 2.16
CA VAL A 69 8.28 7.20 2.79
C VAL A 69 7.52 7.93 3.90
N ALA A 70 8.10 8.99 4.46
CA ALA A 70 7.64 9.61 5.70
C ALA A 70 6.17 10.07 5.65
N LEU A 71 5.79 10.89 4.67
CA LEU A 71 4.42 11.39 4.57
C LEU A 71 3.45 10.36 3.96
N THR A 72 3.93 9.28 3.36
CA THR A 72 3.03 8.24 2.82
C THR A 72 2.15 7.63 3.93
N VAL A 73 2.68 7.52 5.16
CA VAL A 73 1.92 6.96 6.29
C VAL A 73 0.66 7.79 6.60
N PRO A 74 0.75 9.09 6.94
CA PRO A 74 -0.44 9.89 7.25
C PRO A 74 -1.29 10.19 6.01
N THR A 75 -0.67 10.38 4.84
CA THR A 75 -1.40 10.74 3.62
C THR A 75 -2.26 9.60 3.08
N ARG A 76 -1.93 8.33 3.33
CA ARG A 76 -2.81 7.20 2.98
C ARG A 76 -4.17 7.28 3.68
N VAL A 77 -4.19 7.67 4.94
CA VAL A 77 -5.45 7.89 5.68
C VAL A 77 -6.22 9.08 5.10
N LEU A 78 -5.54 10.20 4.85
CA LEU A 78 -6.18 11.41 4.29
C LEU A 78 -6.73 11.17 2.89
N ILE A 79 -5.99 10.49 2.03
CA ILE A 79 -6.43 10.18 0.66
C ILE A 79 -7.56 9.14 0.67
N GLY A 80 -7.56 8.19 1.61
CA GLY A 80 -8.68 7.27 1.81
C GLY A 80 -9.97 8.01 2.14
N MET A 81 -9.91 8.96 3.07
CA MET A 81 -11.06 9.83 3.40
C MET A 81 -11.51 10.68 2.19
N LEU A 82 -10.57 11.26 1.45
CA LEU A 82 -10.87 12.05 0.26
C LEU A 82 -11.53 11.18 -0.83
N CYS A 83 -11.01 9.96 -1.02
CA CYS A 83 -11.52 9.00 -1.97
C CYS A 83 -12.99 8.61 -1.69
N ASP A 84 -13.34 8.37 -0.44
CA ASP A 84 -14.71 8.05 -0.04
C ASP A 84 -15.65 9.25 -0.23
N ARG A 85 -15.13 10.48 -0.16
CA ARG A 85 -15.93 11.72 -0.32
C ARG A 85 -16.17 12.08 -1.77
N ILE A 86 -15.11 12.29 -2.55
CA ILE A 86 -15.20 12.87 -3.90
C ILE A 86 -15.13 11.84 -5.02
N GLY A 87 -14.79 10.58 -4.66
CA GLY A 87 -14.65 9.45 -5.55
C GLY A 87 -13.24 9.15 -5.99
N PRO A 88 -12.97 7.88 -6.32
CA PRO A 88 -11.63 7.43 -6.66
C PRO A 88 -11.11 8.09 -7.96
N ARG A 89 -11.94 8.32 -8.98
CA ARG A 89 -11.51 8.99 -10.22
C ARG A 89 -10.89 10.35 -9.93
N LYS A 90 -11.64 11.23 -9.25
CA LYS A 90 -11.18 12.59 -8.94
C LYS A 90 -9.95 12.55 -8.03
N THR A 91 -9.98 11.69 -7.02
CA THR A 91 -8.86 11.55 -6.07
C THR A 91 -7.58 11.10 -6.77
N PHE A 92 -7.66 10.13 -7.69
CA PHE A 92 -6.49 9.66 -8.43
C PHE A 92 -5.89 10.76 -9.31
N CYS A 93 -6.74 11.49 -10.04
CA CYS A 93 -6.28 12.61 -10.87
C CYS A 93 -5.60 13.69 -10.01
N ILE A 94 -6.20 14.05 -8.87
CA ILE A 94 -5.61 15.03 -7.93
C ILE A 94 -4.22 14.55 -7.48
N VAL A 95 -4.08 13.28 -7.07
CA VAL A 95 -2.78 12.73 -6.65
C VAL A 95 -1.77 12.80 -7.80
N MET A 96 -2.13 12.34 -9.00
CA MET A 96 -1.21 12.35 -10.16
C MET A 96 -0.82 13.77 -10.57
N TRP A 97 -1.76 14.71 -10.60
CA TRP A 97 -1.48 16.10 -10.96
C TRP A 97 -0.64 16.82 -9.91
N THR A 98 -1.06 16.75 -8.63
CA THR A 98 -0.36 17.46 -7.56
C THR A 98 1.04 16.92 -7.30
N MET A 99 1.24 15.59 -7.40
CA MET A 99 2.54 14.97 -7.14
C MET A 99 3.52 15.06 -8.32
N ALA A 100 3.05 15.38 -9.51
CA ALA A 100 3.94 15.68 -10.63
C ALA A 100 4.81 16.91 -10.39
N PHE A 101 4.28 17.95 -9.73
CA PHE A 101 5.04 19.16 -9.43
C PHE A 101 6.24 18.92 -8.52
N PRO A 102 6.13 18.30 -7.34
CA PRO A 102 7.30 18.02 -6.51
C PRO A 102 8.26 17.02 -7.17
N CYS A 103 7.80 16.13 -8.07
CA CYS A 103 8.68 15.27 -8.85
C CYS A 103 9.56 16.09 -9.79
N ILE A 104 8.97 17.03 -10.54
CA ILE A 104 9.71 17.94 -11.46
C ILE A 104 10.61 18.87 -10.64
N TRP A 105 10.12 19.41 -9.53
CA TRP A 105 10.92 20.24 -8.63
C TRP A 105 12.14 19.49 -8.11
N PHE A 106 11.98 18.25 -7.64
CA PHE A 106 13.11 17.40 -7.21
C PHE A 106 14.16 17.25 -8.33
N ALA A 107 13.72 17.03 -9.56
CA ALA A 107 14.61 16.85 -10.70
C ALA A 107 15.50 18.09 -10.96
N PHE A 108 14.95 19.29 -10.81
CA PHE A 108 15.66 20.54 -11.06
C PHE A 108 16.08 21.31 -9.80
N ALA A 109 16.00 20.66 -8.64
CA ALA A 109 16.47 21.23 -7.39
C ALA A 109 17.98 21.59 -7.46
N THR A 110 18.32 22.77 -6.95
CA THR A 110 19.68 23.31 -6.95
C THR A 110 20.36 23.19 -5.61
N SER A 111 19.59 22.97 -4.54
CA SER A 111 20.08 22.79 -3.18
C SER A 111 19.59 21.47 -2.55
N TYR A 112 20.35 20.98 -1.58
CA TYR A 112 19.94 19.80 -0.80
C TYR A 112 18.59 20.01 -0.09
N THR A 113 18.34 21.22 0.42
CA THR A 113 17.08 21.55 1.11
C THR A 113 15.88 21.46 0.15
N GLU A 114 16.02 21.94 -1.07
CA GLU A 114 14.98 21.80 -2.11
C GLU A 114 14.71 20.34 -2.43
N MET A 115 15.79 19.53 -2.60
CA MET A 115 15.67 18.09 -2.82
C MET A 115 14.95 17.40 -1.68
N LEU A 116 15.24 17.78 -0.43
CA LEU A 116 14.62 17.21 0.77
C LEU A 116 13.14 17.56 0.85
N ILE A 117 12.77 18.82 0.69
CA ILE A 117 11.38 19.29 0.77
C ILE A 117 10.54 18.69 -0.37
N SER A 118 11.05 18.75 -1.60
CA SER A 118 10.34 18.20 -2.76
C SER A 118 10.14 16.69 -2.62
N ARG A 119 11.14 15.95 -2.12
CA ARG A 119 11.05 14.50 -1.91
C ARG A 119 10.11 14.14 -0.77
N LEU A 120 10.09 14.92 0.30
CA LEU A 120 9.15 14.76 1.40
C LEU A 120 7.69 14.91 0.92
N ILE A 121 7.39 15.96 0.16
CA ILE A 121 6.05 16.19 -0.41
C ILE A 121 5.70 15.08 -1.41
N LEU A 122 6.63 14.72 -2.30
CA LEU A 122 6.44 13.67 -3.30
C LEU A 122 6.10 12.31 -2.69
N SER A 123 6.50 12.05 -1.45
CA SER A 123 6.18 10.78 -0.78
C SER A 123 4.68 10.47 -0.71
N ALA A 124 3.82 11.50 -0.79
CA ALA A 124 2.38 11.34 -0.86
C ALA A 124 1.89 10.62 -2.13
N VAL A 125 2.72 10.51 -3.18
CA VAL A 125 2.38 9.76 -4.41
C VAL A 125 2.13 8.27 -4.14
N GLY A 126 2.75 7.70 -3.09
CA GLY A 126 2.52 6.31 -2.66
C GLY A 126 1.10 6.01 -2.15
N THR A 127 0.21 7.00 -2.17
CA THR A 127 -1.22 6.84 -1.84
C THR A 127 -2.07 6.31 -3.01
N GLY A 128 -1.53 6.28 -4.23
CA GLY A 128 -2.23 5.76 -5.42
C GLY A 128 -2.84 4.38 -5.22
N PHE A 129 -2.16 3.52 -4.47
CA PHE A 129 -2.65 2.20 -4.08
C PHE A 129 -4.05 2.23 -3.40
N VAL A 130 -4.28 3.13 -2.44
CA VAL A 130 -5.56 3.25 -1.72
C VAL A 130 -6.70 3.58 -2.69
N VAL A 131 -6.41 4.44 -3.65
CA VAL A 131 -7.40 4.89 -4.65
C VAL A 131 -7.71 3.78 -5.65
N GLY A 132 -6.70 3.01 -6.07
CA GLY A 132 -6.86 1.88 -6.96
C GLY A 132 -7.76 0.79 -6.38
N ILE A 133 -7.57 0.43 -5.11
CA ILE A 133 -8.44 -0.50 -4.38
C ILE A 133 -9.90 0.00 -4.31
N ALA A 134 -10.11 1.28 -4.02
CA ALA A 134 -11.44 1.86 -3.99
C ALA A 134 -12.10 1.84 -5.38
N MET A 135 -11.35 2.16 -6.44
CA MET A 135 -11.86 2.14 -7.83
C MET A 135 -12.25 0.72 -8.26
N THR A 136 -11.37 -0.26 -8.09
CA THR A 136 -11.67 -1.65 -8.46
C THR A 136 -12.88 -2.19 -7.72
N SER A 137 -13.03 -1.82 -6.44
CA SER A 137 -14.19 -2.21 -5.66
C SER A 137 -15.52 -1.69 -6.22
N LEU A 138 -15.55 -0.57 -6.97
CA LEU A 138 -16.75 -0.03 -7.60
C LEU A 138 -17.12 -0.73 -8.92
N TRP A 139 -16.13 -1.28 -9.61
CA TRP A 139 -16.31 -1.89 -10.92
C TRP A 139 -16.56 -3.39 -10.88
N PHE A 140 -16.08 -4.09 -9.85
CA PHE A 140 -16.15 -5.54 -9.76
C PHE A 140 -17.16 -6.02 -8.72
N LYS A 141 -17.78 -7.17 -9.01
CA LYS A 141 -18.71 -7.85 -8.10
C LYS A 141 -17.96 -8.42 -6.88
N PRO A 142 -18.65 -8.66 -5.75
CA PRO A 142 -18.03 -9.22 -4.55
C PRO A 142 -17.20 -10.47 -4.81
N ARG A 143 -17.73 -11.40 -5.58
CA ARG A 143 -17.08 -12.67 -5.92
C ARG A 143 -15.78 -12.54 -6.72
N ASP A 144 -15.57 -11.42 -7.40
CA ASP A 144 -14.40 -11.15 -8.24
C ASP A 144 -13.46 -10.10 -7.60
N ALA A 145 -13.78 -9.63 -6.39
CA ALA A 145 -13.08 -8.52 -5.74
C ALA A 145 -11.62 -8.87 -5.41
N GLY A 146 -11.35 -10.09 -4.96
CA GLY A 146 -10.01 -10.52 -4.59
C GLY A 146 -9.07 -10.54 -5.79
N PHE A 147 -9.48 -11.20 -6.87
CA PHE A 147 -8.66 -11.30 -8.08
C PHE A 147 -8.43 -9.93 -8.72
N SER A 148 -9.48 -9.12 -8.90
CA SER A 148 -9.36 -7.81 -9.53
C SER A 148 -8.47 -6.84 -8.75
N GLN A 149 -8.58 -6.83 -7.42
CA GLN A 149 -7.71 -6.02 -6.57
C GLN A 149 -6.27 -6.56 -6.51
N GLY A 150 -6.12 -7.88 -6.53
CA GLY A 150 -4.81 -8.52 -6.60
C GLY A 150 -4.07 -8.19 -7.90
N VAL A 151 -4.78 -8.20 -9.04
CA VAL A 151 -4.24 -7.78 -10.36
C VAL A 151 -3.88 -6.30 -10.36
N GLU A 152 -4.79 -5.45 -9.89
CA GLU A 152 -4.54 -4.01 -9.80
C GLU A 152 -3.30 -3.70 -8.95
N ALA A 153 -3.23 -4.29 -7.76
CA ALA A 153 -2.13 -4.07 -6.84
C ALA A 153 -0.81 -4.69 -7.34
N GLY A 154 -0.84 -5.88 -7.93
CA GLY A 154 0.34 -6.56 -8.45
C GLY A 154 0.97 -5.81 -9.63
N LEU A 155 0.16 -5.47 -10.64
CA LEU A 155 0.60 -4.71 -11.81
C LEU A 155 1.01 -3.27 -11.44
N GLY A 156 0.30 -2.64 -10.51
CA GLY A 156 0.65 -1.31 -10.04
C GLY A 156 2.00 -1.26 -9.33
N ASN A 157 2.26 -2.19 -8.41
CA ASN A 157 3.55 -2.29 -7.71
C ASN A 157 4.73 -2.54 -8.66
N TRP A 158 4.50 -3.18 -9.80
CA TRP A 158 5.54 -3.43 -10.81
C TRP A 158 6.15 -2.13 -11.36
N GLY A 159 5.47 -0.98 -11.20
CA GLY A 159 6.01 0.33 -11.53
C GLY A 159 7.36 0.62 -10.87
N SER A 160 7.57 0.21 -9.61
CA SER A 160 8.84 0.37 -8.91
C SER A 160 9.96 -0.47 -9.53
N SER A 161 9.66 -1.72 -9.92
CA SER A 161 10.62 -2.62 -10.56
C SER A 161 11.00 -2.13 -11.96
N LEU A 162 10.02 -1.64 -12.73
CA LEU A 162 10.29 -1.10 -14.05
C LEU A 162 11.09 0.21 -13.97
N ALA A 163 10.84 1.06 -12.98
CA ALA A 163 11.64 2.25 -12.72
C ALA A 163 13.11 1.89 -12.47
N ALA A 164 13.38 0.83 -11.70
CA ALA A 164 14.74 0.36 -11.42
C ALA A 164 15.50 -0.10 -12.68
N ILE A 165 14.78 -0.64 -13.66
CA ILE A 165 15.36 -1.13 -14.92
C ILE A 165 15.50 0.01 -15.95
N THR A 166 14.45 0.80 -16.12
CA THR A 166 14.38 1.74 -17.25
C THR A 166 15.01 3.09 -16.97
N LEU A 167 14.98 3.58 -15.74
CA LEU A 167 15.49 4.92 -15.42
C LEU A 167 17.00 5.05 -15.60
N PRO A 168 17.86 4.09 -15.18
CA PRO A 168 19.29 4.17 -15.48
C PRO A 168 19.56 4.21 -16.99
N PHE A 169 18.86 3.37 -17.78
CA PHE A 169 18.99 3.38 -19.23
C PHE A 169 18.58 4.73 -19.83
N LEU A 170 17.42 5.25 -19.44
CA LEU A 170 16.95 6.55 -19.90
C LEU A 170 17.90 7.68 -19.51
N ALA A 171 18.38 7.68 -18.26
CA ALA A 171 19.24 8.73 -17.72
C ALA A 171 20.65 8.74 -18.34
N LEU A 172 21.23 7.55 -18.57
CA LEU A 172 22.65 7.45 -18.95
C LEU A 172 22.85 7.20 -20.44
N THR A 173 21.85 6.67 -21.16
CA THR A 173 22.01 6.28 -22.56
C THR A 173 21.16 7.12 -23.51
N VAL A 174 19.94 7.52 -23.09
CA VAL A 174 19.03 8.22 -23.99
C VAL A 174 19.06 9.74 -23.80
N LEU A 175 19.04 10.17 -22.54
CA LEU A 175 18.86 11.59 -22.19
C LEU A 175 20.17 12.26 -21.73
N ASP A 176 21.17 11.46 -21.40
CA ASP A 176 22.42 11.91 -20.75
C ASP A 176 22.18 12.86 -19.56
N SER A 177 21.06 12.62 -18.85
CA SER A 177 20.62 13.43 -17.72
C SER A 177 19.63 12.68 -16.82
N TRP A 178 20.02 12.46 -15.57
CA TRP A 178 19.13 11.90 -14.56
C TRP A 178 17.97 12.85 -14.22
N ARG A 179 18.21 14.17 -14.35
CA ARG A 179 17.23 15.22 -14.07
C ARG A 179 16.05 15.10 -15.02
N TRP A 180 16.32 15.03 -16.32
CA TRP A 180 15.28 14.85 -17.33
C TRP A 180 14.59 13.48 -17.23
N ALA A 181 15.29 12.41 -16.88
CA ALA A 181 14.68 11.10 -16.69
C ALA A 181 13.64 11.10 -15.56
N ILE A 182 13.94 11.77 -14.44
CA ILE A 182 12.99 11.96 -13.33
C ILE A 182 11.86 12.92 -13.73
N ALA A 183 12.15 14.05 -14.33
CA ALA A 183 11.15 15.05 -14.74
C ALA A 183 10.11 14.45 -15.71
N ILE A 184 10.57 13.72 -16.72
CA ILE A 184 9.70 13.06 -17.71
C ILE A 184 8.78 12.06 -17.01
N SER A 185 9.24 11.31 -16.00
CA SER A 185 8.38 10.40 -15.25
C SER A 185 7.20 11.14 -14.60
N GLY A 186 7.44 12.33 -14.02
CA GLY A 186 6.41 13.19 -13.47
C GLY A 186 5.46 13.74 -14.54
N MET A 187 6.00 14.18 -15.68
CA MET A 187 5.20 14.68 -16.80
C MET A 187 4.29 13.60 -17.39
N VAL A 188 4.79 12.38 -17.57
CA VAL A 188 4.02 11.24 -18.04
C VAL A 188 2.88 10.90 -17.06
N MET A 189 3.18 10.92 -15.76
CA MET A 189 2.15 10.72 -14.72
C MET A 189 1.07 11.82 -14.77
N PHE A 190 1.46 13.09 -14.95
CA PHE A 190 0.52 14.20 -15.10
C PHE A 190 -0.37 14.05 -16.34
N ALA A 191 0.23 13.74 -17.48
CA ALA A 191 -0.49 13.52 -18.74
C ALA A 191 -1.46 12.33 -18.62
N TYR A 192 -1.02 11.24 -17.98
CA TYR A 192 -1.90 10.09 -17.74
C TYR A 192 -3.04 10.43 -16.78
N GLY A 193 -2.82 11.25 -15.77
CA GLY A 193 -3.86 11.76 -14.88
C GLY A 193 -4.94 12.54 -15.64
N THR A 194 -4.53 13.33 -16.63
CA THR A 194 -5.45 14.05 -17.51
C THR A 194 -6.22 13.09 -18.43
N TYR A 195 -5.55 12.12 -19.03
CA TYR A 195 -6.23 11.04 -19.77
C TYR A 195 -7.23 10.28 -18.89
N TYR A 196 -6.83 9.90 -17.67
CA TYR A 196 -7.64 9.13 -16.73
C TYR A 196 -8.93 9.88 -16.33
N TRP A 197 -8.86 11.22 -16.22
CA TRP A 197 -10.02 12.05 -15.93
C TRP A 197 -11.15 11.88 -16.94
N PHE A 198 -10.83 11.79 -18.22
CA PHE A 198 -11.83 11.64 -19.29
C PHE A 198 -12.15 10.17 -19.62
N ALA A 199 -11.23 9.25 -19.30
CA ALA A 199 -11.28 7.89 -19.79
C ALA A 199 -12.03 6.92 -18.85
N ILE A 200 -12.36 7.31 -17.60
CA ILE A 200 -12.97 6.42 -16.62
C ILE A 200 -14.08 7.13 -15.83
N THR A 201 -15.00 6.34 -15.27
CA THR A 201 -16.04 6.80 -14.34
C THR A 201 -15.91 6.09 -12.98
N ASP A 202 -16.50 6.66 -11.93
CA ASP A 202 -16.57 6.04 -10.61
C ASP A 202 -17.62 4.91 -10.59
N GLY A 203 -17.28 3.79 -11.21
CA GLY A 203 -18.16 2.64 -11.41
C GLY A 203 -18.86 2.65 -12.78
N PRO A 204 -19.63 1.59 -13.08
CA PRO A 204 -20.39 1.47 -14.32
C PRO A 204 -21.36 2.64 -14.51
N VAL A 205 -21.55 3.07 -15.78
CA VAL A 205 -22.47 4.17 -16.14
C VAL A 205 -23.88 3.86 -15.65
N GLY A 206 -24.49 4.82 -14.97
CA GLY A 206 -25.85 4.69 -14.40
C GLY A 206 -25.90 4.08 -12.99
N THR A 207 -24.78 3.59 -12.44
CA THR A 207 -24.75 3.13 -11.05
C THR A 207 -24.43 4.29 -10.09
N LYS A 208 -25.27 4.46 -9.08
CA LYS A 208 -24.96 5.35 -7.96
C LYS A 208 -24.03 4.62 -6.99
N ARG A 209 -23.01 5.32 -6.46
CA ARG A 209 -22.12 4.80 -5.43
C ARG A 209 -22.57 5.27 -4.05
N PRO A 210 -22.47 4.43 -3.01
CA PRO A 210 -22.61 4.92 -1.65
C PRO A 210 -21.40 5.83 -1.32
N MET A 211 -21.68 7.03 -0.82
CA MET A 211 -20.66 7.98 -0.38
C MET A 211 -20.58 8.02 1.13
N ALA A 212 -19.41 8.31 1.70
CA ALA A 212 -19.31 8.56 3.13
C ALA A 212 -20.15 9.78 3.52
N ARG A 213 -20.90 9.67 4.62
CA ARG A 213 -21.78 10.76 5.14
C ARG A 213 -20.99 12.03 5.45
N LYS A 214 -19.82 11.88 6.07
CA LYS A 214 -18.87 12.96 6.38
C LYS A 214 -17.46 12.46 6.11
N ALA A 215 -16.70 13.19 5.34
CA ALA A 215 -15.41 12.75 4.83
C ALA A 215 -14.21 13.23 5.68
N GLN A 216 -14.37 13.29 6.98
CA GLN A 216 -13.29 13.77 7.86
C GLN A 216 -12.64 12.66 8.71
N ALA A 217 -13.28 11.51 8.84
CA ALA A 217 -12.75 10.33 9.55
C ALA A 217 -13.56 9.08 9.23
N ILE A 218 -13.01 7.91 9.58
CA ILE A 218 -13.70 6.64 9.44
C ILE A 218 -14.97 6.61 10.33
N GLU A 219 -16.11 6.18 9.77
CA GLU A 219 -17.33 5.98 10.52
C GLU A 219 -17.25 4.70 11.33
N VAL A 220 -17.66 4.72 12.60
CA VAL A 220 -17.71 3.56 13.50
C VAL A 220 -19.13 3.26 13.98
N SER A 221 -19.34 2.06 14.51
CA SER A 221 -20.69 1.57 14.82
C SER A 221 -21.05 1.60 16.31
N THR A 222 -20.07 1.68 17.21
CA THR A 222 -20.26 1.70 18.67
C THR A 222 -19.29 2.66 19.34
N TRP A 223 -19.59 3.06 20.59
CA TRP A 223 -18.68 3.86 21.40
C TRP A 223 -17.35 3.15 21.68
N GLY A 224 -17.38 1.82 21.86
CA GLY A 224 -16.16 1.01 22.00
C GLY A 224 -15.33 1.00 20.73
N ASP A 225 -15.95 0.98 19.53
CA ASP A 225 -15.25 1.10 18.26
C ASP A 225 -14.64 2.50 18.08
N LEU A 226 -15.28 3.57 18.60
CA LEU A 226 -14.71 4.91 18.57
C LEU A 226 -13.42 4.99 19.42
N VAL A 227 -13.48 4.44 20.64
CA VAL A 227 -12.29 4.37 21.50
C VAL A 227 -11.20 3.53 20.81
N SER A 228 -11.55 2.39 20.23
CA SER A 228 -10.62 1.56 19.46
C SER A 228 -10.00 2.33 18.30
N ALA A 229 -10.79 3.06 17.50
CA ALA A 229 -10.27 3.85 16.38
C ALA A 229 -9.27 4.93 16.84
N ILE A 230 -9.52 5.57 17.99
CA ILE A 230 -8.60 6.52 18.59
C ILE A 230 -7.31 5.82 19.05
N LEU A 231 -7.41 4.70 19.77
CA LEU A 231 -6.24 3.95 20.22
C LEU A 231 -5.37 3.44 19.06
N TRP A 232 -5.98 3.05 17.95
CA TRP A 232 -5.27 2.64 16.74
C TRP A 232 -4.58 3.79 16.00
N THR A 233 -4.70 5.04 16.42
CA THR A 233 -3.83 6.13 15.94
C THR A 233 -2.46 6.11 16.62
N ILE A 234 -2.34 5.58 17.85
CA ILE A 234 -1.12 5.60 18.66
C ILE A 234 0.08 4.91 17.99
N PRO A 235 -0.05 3.67 17.42
CA PRO A 235 1.08 3.03 16.75
C PRO A 235 1.62 3.84 15.56
N ILE A 236 0.74 4.46 14.78
CA ILE A 236 1.15 5.33 13.66
C ILE A 236 1.97 6.51 14.16
N VAL A 237 1.51 7.15 15.22
CA VAL A 237 2.22 8.26 15.89
C VAL A 237 3.57 7.82 16.41
N GLY A 238 3.62 6.67 17.09
CA GLY A 238 4.86 6.08 17.59
C GLY A 238 5.89 5.85 16.50
N VAL A 239 5.44 5.34 15.35
CA VAL A 239 6.30 5.12 14.16
C VAL A 239 6.81 6.43 13.57
N LEU A 240 5.95 7.45 13.43
CA LEU A 240 6.37 8.77 12.96
C LEU A 240 7.37 9.43 13.93
N ALA A 241 7.13 9.32 15.23
CA ALA A 241 8.05 9.82 16.25
C ALA A 241 9.39 9.06 16.24
N LEU A 242 9.37 7.73 16.06
CA LEU A 242 10.56 6.90 15.89
C LEU A 242 11.38 7.33 14.67
N LEU A 243 10.71 7.63 13.56
CA LEU A 243 11.34 8.12 12.33
C LEU A 243 12.07 9.45 12.59
N VAL A 244 11.37 10.43 13.18
CA VAL A 244 11.98 11.74 13.54
C VAL A 244 13.18 11.54 14.45
N ARG A 245 13.05 10.72 15.52
CA ARG A 245 14.14 10.42 16.44
C ARG A 245 15.35 9.79 15.73
N THR A 246 15.11 8.84 14.82
CA THR A 246 16.17 8.16 14.09
C THR A 246 16.96 9.14 13.20
N VAL A 247 16.26 10.04 12.51
CA VAL A 247 16.84 11.04 11.63
C VAL A 247 17.61 12.10 12.45
N THR A 248 17.09 12.48 13.62
CA THR A 248 17.75 13.41 14.54
C THR A 248 19.01 12.81 15.15
N ASN A 249 18.95 11.57 15.64
CA ASN A 249 20.10 10.90 16.27
C ASN A 249 21.27 10.69 15.30
N LYS A 250 20.97 10.60 14.00
CA LYS A 250 21.99 10.52 12.93
C LYS A 250 22.47 11.90 12.48
N ALA A 251 22.08 12.97 13.16
CA ALA A 251 22.41 14.36 12.83
C ALA A 251 22.01 14.79 11.40
N TYR A 252 20.99 14.15 10.81
CA TYR A 252 20.46 14.52 9.49
C TYR A 252 19.54 15.74 9.54
N ILE A 253 18.95 16.02 10.71
CA ILE A 253 18.19 17.23 10.99
C ILE A 253 18.64 17.82 12.34
N THR A 254 18.48 19.13 12.50
CA THR A 254 18.79 19.81 13.76
C THR A 254 17.74 19.47 14.83
N ALA A 255 18.10 19.68 16.09
CA ALA A 255 17.16 19.52 17.22
C ALA A 255 15.93 20.42 17.05
N GLU A 256 16.11 21.66 16.61
CA GLU A 256 15.01 22.60 16.34
C GLU A 256 14.05 22.09 15.29
N THR A 257 14.57 21.57 14.18
CA THR A 257 13.75 20.94 13.11
C THR A 257 13.00 19.72 13.65
N SER A 258 13.60 18.93 14.54
CA SER A 258 12.92 17.79 15.15
C SER A 258 11.73 18.18 16.02
N TYR A 259 11.86 19.28 16.80
CA TYR A 259 10.74 19.81 17.58
C TYR A 259 9.58 20.28 16.70
N LEU A 260 9.87 20.89 15.54
CA LEU A 260 8.84 21.23 14.56
C LEU A 260 8.10 19.98 14.05
N PHE A 261 8.82 18.91 13.69
CA PHE A 261 8.18 17.67 13.26
C PHE A 261 7.36 17.01 14.37
N TYR A 262 7.82 16.98 15.62
CA TYR A 262 7.02 16.51 16.73
C TYR A 262 5.76 17.35 16.95
N ALA A 263 5.85 18.67 16.85
CA ALA A 263 4.69 19.55 16.93
C ALA A 263 3.67 19.27 15.81
N LEU A 264 4.14 19.04 14.58
CA LEU A 264 3.28 18.67 13.45
C LEU A 264 2.61 17.30 13.65
N ILE A 265 3.34 16.31 14.21
CA ILE A 265 2.77 15.01 14.57
C ILE A 265 1.67 15.17 15.59
N VAL A 266 1.92 15.92 16.68
CA VAL A 266 0.91 16.19 17.72
C VAL A 266 -0.30 16.91 17.14
N ALA A 267 -0.10 17.94 16.33
CA ALA A 267 -1.19 18.67 15.68
C ALA A 267 -2.03 17.74 14.76
N GLY A 268 -1.36 16.87 13.99
CA GLY A 268 -2.02 15.87 13.14
C GLY A 268 -2.86 14.87 13.95
N VAL A 269 -2.35 14.41 15.07
CA VAL A 269 -3.08 13.52 16.00
C VAL A 269 -4.31 14.20 16.59
N LEU A 270 -4.14 15.42 17.08
CA LEU A 270 -5.26 16.20 17.64
C LEU A 270 -6.33 16.41 16.57
N TYR A 271 -5.92 16.76 15.35
CA TYR A 271 -6.84 16.89 14.22
C TYR A 271 -7.58 15.58 13.94
N GLN A 272 -6.87 14.43 13.87
CA GLN A 272 -7.46 13.13 13.60
C GLN A 272 -8.45 12.70 14.71
N VAL A 273 -8.08 12.88 15.98
CA VAL A 273 -8.94 12.58 17.12
C VAL A 273 -10.19 13.47 17.12
N MET A 274 -10.03 14.77 16.89
CA MET A 274 -11.17 15.69 16.77
C MET A 274 -12.06 15.32 15.59
N ALA A 275 -11.50 14.93 14.45
CA ALA A 275 -12.26 14.48 13.30
C ALA A 275 -13.07 13.20 13.60
N LEU A 276 -12.45 12.22 14.28
CA LEU A 276 -13.14 10.99 14.73
C LEU A 276 -14.31 11.31 15.64
N ILE A 277 -14.13 12.19 16.63
CA ILE A 277 -15.17 12.61 17.57
C ILE A 277 -16.29 13.35 16.81
N LYS A 278 -15.92 14.33 15.98
CA LYS A 278 -16.88 15.18 15.24
C LYS A 278 -17.76 14.38 14.28
N VAL A 279 -17.20 13.36 13.64
CA VAL A 279 -17.95 12.50 12.71
C VAL A 279 -18.83 11.51 13.46
N ASN A 280 -18.28 10.85 14.49
CA ASN A 280 -18.92 9.67 15.07
C ASN A 280 -19.87 9.98 16.21
N VAL A 281 -19.64 11.01 17.03
CA VAL A 281 -20.53 11.32 18.16
C VAL A 281 -21.98 11.59 17.70
N PRO A 282 -22.26 12.39 16.65
CA PRO A 282 -23.63 12.57 16.17
C PRO A 282 -24.28 11.27 15.64
N ILE A 283 -23.49 10.43 14.95
CA ILE A 283 -23.94 9.14 14.40
C ILE A 283 -24.33 8.19 15.54
N LEU A 284 -23.45 8.06 16.54
CA LEU A 284 -23.64 7.17 17.68
C LEU A 284 -24.80 7.61 18.59
N ARG A 285 -25.02 8.94 18.73
CA ARG A 285 -26.18 9.47 19.49
C ARG A 285 -27.52 9.18 18.80
N LYS A 286 -27.56 9.18 17.45
CA LYS A 286 -28.78 8.81 16.69
C LYS A 286 -29.02 7.30 16.70
N GLY A 287 -28.02 6.50 17.03
CA GLY A 287 -28.01 5.06 16.87
C GLY A 287 -27.64 4.63 15.44
N VAL A 288 -26.95 3.51 15.35
CA VAL A 288 -26.56 2.90 14.06
C VAL A 288 -27.50 1.72 13.81
N PRO A 289 -28.17 1.62 12.64
CA PRO A 289 -28.99 0.48 12.27
C PRO A 289 -28.21 -0.84 12.31
N ASP A 290 -28.87 -1.95 12.67
CA ASP A 290 -28.18 -3.24 12.84
C ASP A 290 -27.56 -3.76 11.55
N ASP A 291 -28.15 -3.49 10.40
CA ASP A 291 -27.65 -3.83 9.07
C ASP A 291 -26.44 -2.98 8.63
N ASP A 292 -26.18 -1.86 9.32
CA ASP A 292 -25.06 -0.94 9.05
C ASP A 292 -23.92 -1.09 10.08
N LYS A 293 -24.07 -1.96 11.08
CA LYS A 293 -23.04 -2.18 12.12
C LYS A 293 -21.90 -3.04 11.63
N TYR A 294 -20.68 -2.62 11.97
CA TYR A 294 -19.48 -3.45 11.89
C TYR A 294 -18.61 -3.23 13.15
N ARG A 295 -17.65 -4.10 13.40
CA ARG A 295 -16.69 -3.93 14.50
C ARG A 295 -15.40 -3.36 13.95
N PHE A 296 -14.87 -2.32 14.56
CA PHE A 296 -13.57 -1.72 14.18
C PHE A 296 -12.42 -2.73 14.25
N THR A 297 -12.55 -3.78 15.06
CA THR A 297 -11.59 -4.90 15.11
C THR A 297 -11.35 -5.53 13.73
N GLN A 298 -12.34 -5.50 12.80
CA GLN A 298 -12.13 -5.98 11.43
C GLN A 298 -11.11 -5.12 10.69
N VAL A 299 -11.13 -3.81 10.87
CA VAL A 299 -10.10 -2.90 10.35
C VAL A 299 -8.75 -3.23 10.99
N GLY A 300 -8.74 -3.45 12.32
CA GLY A 300 -7.54 -3.83 13.06
C GLY A 300 -6.89 -5.11 12.53
N THR A 301 -7.67 -6.16 12.20
CA THR A 301 -7.13 -7.39 11.61
C THR A 301 -6.47 -7.14 10.26
N LEU A 302 -7.05 -6.30 9.41
CA LEU A 302 -6.47 -5.93 8.11
C LEU A 302 -5.20 -5.09 8.27
N CYS A 303 -5.19 -4.17 9.23
CA CYS A 303 -4.00 -3.37 9.56
C CYS A 303 -2.83 -4.26 9.98
N MET A 304 -3.04 -5.16 10.94
CA MET A 304 -1.99 -6.08 11.41
C MET A 304 -1.52 -7.04 10.30
N SER A 305 -2.45 -7.53 9.49
CA SER A 305 -2.11 -8.35 8.32
C SER A 305 -1.19 -7.61 7.36
N TYR A 306 -1.47 -6.34 7.12
CA TYR A 306 -0.66 -5.56 6.18
C TYR A 306 0.70 -5.12 6.75
N VAL A 307 0.83 -5.02 8.08
CA VAL A 307 2.13 -4.89 8.76
C VAL A 307 3.05 -6.06 8.40
N VAL A 308 2.57 -7.30 8.56
CA VAL A 308 3.39 -8.52 8.40
C VAL A 308 3.49 -8.98 6.93
N THR A 309 2.69 -8.46 6.03
CA THR A 309 2.78 -8.73 4.59
C THR A 309 3.54 -7.60 3.90
N PHE A 310 2.92 -6.46 3.63
CA PHE A 310 3.55 -5.35 2.92
C PHE A 310 4.71 -4.70 3.70
N GLY A 311 4.57 -4.57 5.03
CA GLY A 311 5.64 -4.03 5.88
C GLY A 311 6.88 -4.93 5.86
N ALA A 312 6.69 -6.23 5.96
CA ALA A 312 7.78 -7.21 5.84
C ALA A 312 8.36 -7.23 4.42
N GLU A 313 7.52 -7.16 3.38
CA GLU A 313 7.95 -7.08 1.99
C GLU A 313 8.96 -5.95 1.77
N LEU A 314 8.62 -4.72 2.16
CA LEU A 314 9.50 -3.56 1.98
C LEU A 314 10.80 -3.67 2.77
N ALA A 315 10.75 -4.17 4.00
CA ALA A 315 11.92 -4.35 4.84
C ALA A 315 12.86 -5.41 4.26
N VAL A 316 12.32 -6.57 3.85
CA VAL A 316 13.10 -7.70 3.32
C VAL A 316 13.71 -7.37 1.96
N ILE A 317 12.96 -6.76 1.04
CA ILE A 317 13.50 -6.35 -0.27
C ILE A 317 14.73 -5.45 -0.10
N SER A 318 14.73 -4.57 0.91
CA SER A 318 15.84 -3.65 1.14
C SER A 318 17.12 -4.32 1.67
N MET A 319 16.99 -5.43 2.41
CA MET A 319 18.12 -6.09 3.06
C MET A 319 18.60 -7.37 2.34
N LEU A 320 17.74 -7.98 1.54
CA LEU A 320 17.98 -9.31 0.97
C LEU A 320 19.24 -9.38 0.06
N PRO A 321 19.57 -8.38 -0.77
CA PRO A 321 20.83 -8.38 -1.51
C PRO A 321 22.07 -8.45 -0.60
N PHE A 322 22.05 -7.69 0.51
CA PHE A 322 23.14 -7.69 1.48
C PHE A 322 23.23 -9.04 2.20
N PHE A 323 22.11 -9.67 2.56
CA PHE A 323 22.05 -11.00 3.13
C PHE A 323 22.71 -12.04 2.20
N PHE A 324 22.35 -12.08 0.91
CA PHE A 324 22.94 -13.01 -0.05
C PHE A 324 24.45 -12.75 -0.26
N GLN A 325 24.87 -11.50 -0.28
CA GLN A 325 26.29 -11.15 -0.33
C GLN A 325 27.07 -11.71 0.87
N LYS A 326 26.53 -11.50 2.07
CA LYS A 326 27.18 -11.87 3.34
C LYS A 326 27.21 -13.38 3.55
N VAL A 327 26.07 -14.08 3.32
CA VAL A 327 25.94 -15.51 3.65
C VAL A 327 26.58 -16.38 2.59
N PHE A 328 26.39 -16.07 1.30
CA PHE A 328 26.85 -16.91 0.18
C PHE A 328 28.07 -16.33 -0.54
N GLN A 329 28.67 -15.25 -0.05
CA GLN A 329 29.83 -14.60 -0.63
C GLN A 329 29.64 -14.23 -2.12
N LEU A 330 28.41 -13.88 -2.52
CA LEU A 330 28.09 -13.56 -3.90
C LEU A 330 28.61 -12.18 -4.30
N SER A 331 28.89 -12.00 -5.58
CA SER A 331 29.15 -10.68 -6.13
C SER A 331 27.93 -9.76 -5.95
N PRO A 332 28.12 -8.43 -5.86
CA PRO A 332 27.01 -7.48 -5.71
C PRO A 332 25.91 -7.64 -6.77
N VAL A 333 26.30 -7.95 -8.01
CA VAL A 333 25.39 -8.16 -9.15
C VAL A 333 24.52 -9.41 -8.93
N MET A 334 25.14 -10.54 -8.57
CA MET A 334 24.41 -11.78 -8.33
C MET A 334 23.51 -11.69 -7.09
N ALA A 335 23.99 -11.08 -6.02
CA ALA A 335 23.22 -10.85 -4.80
C ALA A 335 22.02 -9.90 -5.07
N GLY A 336 22.20 -8.87 -5.88
CA GLY A 336 21.12 -8.01 -6.33
C GLY A 336 20.09 -8.76 -7.18
N LEU A 337 20.53 -9.64 -8.08
CA LEU A 337 19.64 -10.48 -8.89
C LEU A 337 18.76 -11.38 -8.00
N PHE A 338 19.35 -12.15 -7.09
CA PHE A 338 18.60 -13.04 -6.20
C PHE A 338 17.71 -12.27 -5.21
N GLY A 339 18.23 -11.13 -4.68
CA GLY A 339 17.44 -10.27 -3.81
C GLY A 339 16.21 -9.66 -4.52
N SER A 340 16.32 -9.31 -5.80
CA SER A 340 15.21 -8.74 -6.57
C SER A 340 14.10 -9.76 -6.90
N MET A 341 14.39 -11.06 -6.85
CA MET A 341 13.39 -12.09 -7.12
C MET A 341 12.20 -12.02 -6.16
N PHE A 342 12.43 -11.57 -4.93
CA PHE A 342 11.36 -11.33 -3.96
C PHE A 342 10.35 -10.29 -4.49
N ALA A 343 10.84 -9.19 -5.06
CA ALA A 343 10.00 -8.13 -5.60
C ALA A 343 9.33 -8.50 -6.94
N VAL A 344 10.02 -9.25 -7.79
CA VAL A 344 9.48 -9.67 -9.10
C VAL A 344 8.24 -10.54 -8.95
N LEU A 345 8.21 -11.42 -7.94
CA LEU A 345 7.03 -12.27 -7.68
C LEU A 345 5.77 -11.48 -7.32
N ASN A 346 5.89 -10.25 -6.90
CA ASN A 346 4.76 -9.39 -6.53
C ASN A 346 3.74 -9.23 -7.66
N PHE A 347 4.22 -9.13 -8.90
CA PHE A 347 3.39 -9.05 -10.10
C PHE A 347 2.34 -10.16 -10.17
N PHE A 348 2.74 -11.40 -9.89
CA PHE A 348 1.88 -12.59 -10.02
C PHE A 348 1.20 -12.97 -8.69
N SER A 349 1.96 -12.95 -7.59
CA SER A 349 1.53 -13.56 -6.32
C SER A 349 0.41 -12.78 -5.64
N ARG A 350 0.35 -11.44 -5.79
CA ARG A 350 -0.79 -10.66 -5.27
C ARG A 350 -2.08 -11.03 -5.96
N ALA A 351 -2.05 -11.14 -7.29
CA ALA A 351 -3.20 -11.57 -8.06
C ALA A 351 -3.59 -13.02 -7.72
N LEU A 352 -2.60 -13.91 -7.52
CA LEU A 352 -2.83 -15.28 -7.09
C LEU A 352 -3.48 -15.37 -5.72
N GLY A 353 -3.03 -14.57 -4.73
CA GLY A 353 -3.65 -14.48 -3.41
C GLY A 353 -5.12 -14.06 -3.47
N GLY A 354 -5.43 -13.04 -4.24
CA GLY A 354 -6.81 -12.61 -4.51
C GLY A 354 -7.64 -13.68 -5.23
N TYR A 355 -7.05 -14.32 -6.24
CA TYR A 355 -7.67 -15.43 -6.98
C TYR A 355 -8.02 -16.63 -6.09
N VAL A 356 -7.10 -17.03 -5.22
CA VAL A 356 -7.32 -18.09 -4.23
C VAL A 356 -8.42 -17.69 -3.26
N SER A 357 -8.39 -16.45 -2.75
CA SER A 357 -9.41 -15.91 -1.86
C SER A 357 -10.82 -15.93 -2.47
N ASP A 358 -10.95 -15.69 -3.78
CA ASP A 358 -12.24 -15.69 -4.48
C ASP A 358 -12.80 -17.12 -4.73
N ARG A 359 -11.96 -18.17 -4.59
CA ARG A 359 -12.32 -19.57 -4.89
C ARG A 359 -12.37 -20.49 -3.69
N MET A 360 -11.79 -20.09 -2.57
CA MET A 360 -11.89 -20.86 -1.35
C MET A 360 -13.28 -20.75 -0.72
N THR A 361 -13.61 -21.72 0.14
CA THR A 361 -14.90 -21.77 0.85
C THR A 361 -15.17 -20.50 1.66
N THR A 362 -14.12 -19.92 2.26
CA THR A 362 -14.18 -18.67 2.99
C THR A 362 -12.94 -17.82 2.69
N ARG A 363 -13.10 -16.50 2.60
CA ARG A 363 -12.00 -15.54 2.44
C ARG A 363 -11.09 -15.52 3.66
N LYS A 364 -11.67 -15.68 4.85
CA LYS A 364 -10.93 -15.80 6.12
C LYS A 364 -9.95 -16.97 6.08
N SER A 365 -10.38 -18.16 5.66
CA SER A 365 -9.50 -19.34 5.58
C SER A 365 -8.35 -19.13 4.60
N ALA A 366 -8.64 -18.56 3.41
CA ALA A 366 -7.59 -18.19 2.46
C ALA A 366 -6.56 -17.27 3.12
N HIS A 367 -7.02 -16.21 3.77
CA HIS A 367 -6.15 -15.24 4.43
C HIS A 367 -5.29 -15.88 5.55
N LEU A 368 -5.87 -16.74 6.38
CA LEU A 368 -5.16 -17.45 7.45
C LEU A 368 -4.09 -18.39 6.90
N ILE A 369 -4.33 -19.07 5.79
CA ILE A 369 -3.33 -19.93 5.13
C ILE A 369 -2.13 -19.09 4.69
N TYR A 370 -2.38 -17.92 4.08
CA TYR A 370 -1.29 -17.01 3.68
C TYR A 370 -0.51 -16.48 4.89
N LEU A 371 -1.18 -16.10 5.99
CA LEU A 371 -0.50 -15.66 7.21
C LEU A 371 0.34 -16.78 7.85
N ALA A 372 -0.17 -18.01 7.87
CA ALA A 372 0.60 -19.17 8.33
C ALA A 372 1.83 -19.42 7.45
N GLY A 373 1.67 -19.28 6.12
CA GLY A 373 2.77 -19.38 5.17
C GLY A 373 3.80 -18.27 5.34
N VAL A 374 3.39 -17.04 5.66
CA VAL A 374 4.30 -15.93 6.02
C VAL A 374 5.10 -16.29 7.28
N ALA A 375 4.43 -16.75 8.34
CA ALA A 375 5.09 -17.13 9.59
C ALA A 375 6.10 -18.24 9.37
N GLY A 376 5.69 -19.36 8.75
CA GLY A 376 6.54 -20.49 8.44
C GLY A 376 7.68 -20.15 7.47
N GLY A 377 7.39 -19.35 6.44
CA GLY A 377 8.37 -18.88 5.46
C GLY A 377 9.51 -18.11 6.12
N PHE A 378 9.20 -17.15 7.01
CA PHE A 378 10.24 -16.40 7.72
C PHE A 378 11.00 -17.26 8.75
N VAL A 379 10.35 -18.21 9.39
CA VAL A 379 11.07 -19.19 10.26
C VAL A 379 12.05 -20.01 9.42
N LEU A 380 11.66 -20.47 8.23
CA LEU A 380 12.57 -21.18 7.32
C LEU A 380 13.71 -20.28 6.83
N MET A 381 13.43 -19.02 6.49
CA MET A 381 14.48 -18.05 6.12
C MET A 381 15.48 -17.80 7.24
N ALA A 382 15.06 -17.85 8.49
CA ALA A 382 15.94 -17.70 9.65
C ALA A 382 16.91 -18.88 9.82
N LEU A 383 16.63 -20.04 9.22
CA LEU A 383 17.49 -21.22 9.26
C LEU A 383 18.54 -21.25 8.12
N ILE A 384 18.46 -20.31 7.16
CA ILE A 384 19.39 -20.27 6.03
C ILE A 384 20.80 -19.90 6.55
N GLY A 385 21.76 -20.79 6.30
CA GLY A 385 23.17 -20.61 6.63
C GLY A 385 24.08 -20.80 5.41
N PRO A 386 25.39 -20.54 5.57
CA PRO A 386 26.36 -20.63 4.49
C PRO A 386 26.53 -22.06 3.94
N GLU A 387 26.15 -23.08 4.73
CA GLU A 387 26.19 -24.49 4.37
C GLU A 387 25.03 -24.91 3.44
N TRP A 388 24.03 -24.07 3.28
CA TRP A 388 22.89 -24.38 2.41
C TRP A 388 23.27 -24.29 0.93
N PRO A 389 22.74 -25.18 0.08
CA PRO A 389 22.81 -24.95 -1.36
C PRO A 389 22.08 -23.66 -1.74
N LEU A 390 22.76 -22.79 -2.49
CA LEU A 390 22.20 -21.49 -2.90
C LEU A 390 20.82 -21.62 -3.55
N ALA A 391 20.65 -22.64 -4.40
CA ALA A 391 19.37 -22.88 -5.07
C ALA A 391 18.23 -23.16 -4.07
N LEU A 392 18.50 -23.90 -2.98
CA LEU A 392 17.51 -24.17 -1.93
C LEU A 392 17.19 -22.91 -1.14
N ALA A 393 18.19 -22.12 -0.78
CA ALA A 393 18.00 -20.84 -0.11
C ALA A 393 17.13 -19.88 -0.95
N VAL A 394 17.42 -19.75 -2.24
CA VAL A 394 16.62 -18.96 -3.18
C VAL A 394 15.17 -19.49 -3.28
N ALA A 395 14.98 -20.82 -3.36
CA ALA A 395 13.66 -21.41 -3.40
C ALA A 395 12.84 -21.10 -2.14
N VAL A 396 13.44 -21.18 -0.94
CA VAL A 396 12.79 -20.81 0.33
C VAL A 396 12.41 -19.33 0.33
N VAL A 397 13.30 -18.45 -0.09
CA VAL A 397 13.02 -17.00 -0.22
C VAL A 397 11.86 -16.74 -1.17
N MET A 398 11.83 -17.40 -2.34
CA MET A 398 10.75 -17.25 -3.31
C MET A 398 9.41 -17.77 -2.79
N ILE A 399 9.39 -18.90 -2.11
CA ILE A 399 8.17 -19.46 -1.48
C ILE A 399 7.67 -18.50 -0.40
N CYS A 400 8.56 -17.99 0.46
CA CYS A 400 8.19 -16.99 1.46
C CYS A 400 7.61 -15.74 0.79
N ALA A 401 8.25 -15.24 -0.28
CA ALA A 401 7.77 -14.09 -1.05
C ALA A 401 6.36 -14.30 -1.62
N MET A 402 6.05 -15.51 -2.10
CA MET A 402 4.69 -15.84 -2.59
C MET A 402 3.64 -15.75 -1.49
N PHE A 403 3.94 -16.20 -0.28
CA PHE A 403 3.01 -16.03 0.85
C PHE A 403 2.90 -14.59 1.31
N VAL A 404 3.99 -13.86 1.38
CA VAL A 404 4.02 -12.44 1.79
C VAL A 404 3.21 -11.59 0.82
N THR A 405 3.53 -11.65 -0.46
CA THR A 405 2.88 -10.82 -1.48
C THR A 405 1.45 -11.30 -1.79
N GLY A 406 1.22 -12.62 -1.81
CA GLY A 406 -0.13 -13.19 -1.90
C GLY A 406 -1.00 -12.85 -0.68
N GLY A 407 -0.40 -12.78 0.51
CA GLY A 407 -1.03 -12.29 1.74
C GLY A 407 -1.50 -10.84 1.64
N CYS A 408 -0.74 -9.98 0.92
CA CYS A 408 -1.23 -8.66 0.56
C CYS A 408 -2.52 -8.75 -0.28
N GLY A 409 -2.55 -9.62 -1.28
CA GLY A 409 -3.74 -9.84 -2.12
C GLY A 409 -4.96 -10.30 -1.33
N THR A 410 -4.80 -11.28 -0.42
CA THR A 410 -5.90 -11.74 0.44
C THR A 410 -6.36 -10.68 1.44
N THR A 411 -5.46 -9.83 1.94
CA THR A 411 -5.82 -8.71 2.84
C THR A 411 -6.77 -7.74 2.12
N PHE A 412 -6.42 -7.31 0.91
CA PHE A 412 -7.25 -6.36 0.18
C PHE A 412 -8.51 -6.97 -0.42
N ALA A 413 -8.52 -8.28 -0.66
CA ALA A 413 -9.75 -9.01 -1.00
C ALA A 413 -10.85 -8.89 0.07
N LEU A 414 -10.50 -8.55 1.31
CA LEU A 414 -11.42 -8.38 2.44
C LEU A 414 -11.86 -6.93 2.69
N VAL A 415 -11.08 -5.95 2.24
CA VAL A 415 -11.27 -4.52 2.53
C VAL A 415 -12.67 -4.00 2.16
N PRO A 416 -13.24 -4.26 0.95
CA PRO A 416 -14.54 -3.71 0.57
C PRO A 416 -15.73 -4.25 1.37
N PHE A 417 -15.51 -5.36 2.08
CA PHE A 417 -16.56 -6.05 2.84
C PHE A 417 -16.67 -5.57 4.29
N VAL A 418 -15.74 -4.75 4.78
CA VAL A 418 -15.87 -4.13 6.10
C VAL A 418 -17.06 -3.17 6.09
N LYS A 419 -17.09 -2.24 5.14
CA LYS A 419 -18.20 -1.33 4.89
C LYS A 419 -18.02 -0.64 3.54
N ARG A 420 -18.96 -0.82 2.63
CA ARG A 420 -18.84 -0.43 1.22
C ARG A 420 -18.49 1.05 1.02
N ARG A 421 -19.19 1.96 1.71
CA ARG A 421 -19.03 3.41 1.54
C ARG A 421 -17.74 3.99 2.12
N ILE A 422 -17.03 3.23 2.97
CA ILE A 422 -15.76 3.65 3.58
C ILE A 422 -14.57 2.78 3.14
N THR A 423 -14.66 2.13 1.98
CA THR A 423 -13.60 1.26 1.44
C THR A 423 -12.25 1.99 1.34
N GLY A 424 -12.23 3.26 0.92
CA GLY A 424 -11.03 4.09 0.85
C GLY A 424 -10.42 4.35 2.22
N ASN A 425 -11.24 4.64 3.24
CA ASN A 425 -10.76 4.78 4.62
C ASN A 425 -10.11 3.49 5.12
N VAL A 426 -10.79 2.34 4.96
CA VAL A 426 -10.26 1.03 5.40
C VAL A 426 -8.95 0.70 4.69
N ALA A 427 -8.89 0.90 3.36
CA ALA A 427 -7.67 0.73 2.57
C ALA A 427 -6.55 1.69 3.02
N GLY A 428 -6.91 2.94 3.35
CA GLY A 428 -6.00 3.95 3.88
C GLY A 428 -5.37 3.55 5.21
N TYR A 429 -6.19 3.09 6.17
CA TYR A 429 -5.70 2.57 7.46
C TYR A 429 -4.79 1.36 7.27
N ALA A 430 -5.23 0.33 6.55
CA ALA A 430 -4.42 -0.85 6.28
C ALA A 430 -3.10 -0.47 5.60
N GLY A 431 -3.16 0.39 4.58
CA GLY A 431 -1.98 0.87 3.87
C GLY A 431 -1.01 1.67 4.74
N ALA A 432 -1.51 2.53 5.63
CA ALA A 432 -0.69 3.28 6.59
C ALA A 432 0.06 2.34 7.54
N TYR A 433 -0.65 1.32 8.06
CA TYR A 433 -0.05 0.29 8.92
C TYR A 433 1.00 -0.56 8.20
N GLY A 434 0.82 -0.88 6.93
CA GLY A 434 1.84 -1.56 6.14
C GLY A 434 3.14 -0.75 6.06
N ASN A 435 3.06 0.56 5.76
CA ASN A 435 4.25 1.41 5.78
C ASN A 435 4.84 1.56 7.19
N ALA A 436 4.00 1.67 8.23
CA ALA A 436 4.44 1.69 9.62
C ALA A 436 5.21 0.41 9.96
N GLY A 437 4.73 -0.75 9.53
CA GLY A 437 5.41 -2.04 9.65
C GLY A 437 6.79 -2.03 9.01
N ALA A 438 6.90 -1.49 7.79
CA ALA A 438 8.19 -1.37 7.11
C ALA A 438 9.21 -0.55 7.92
N VAL A 439 8.78 0.60 8.49
CA VAL A 439 9.65 1.43 9.33
C VAL A 439 10.07 0.67 10.60
N VAL A 440 9.15 -0.01 11.27
CA VAL A 440 9.44 -0.79 12.49
C VAL A 440 10.43 -1.91 12.17
N PHE A 441 10.17 -2.73 11.15
CA PHE A 441 11.04 -3.84 10.78
C PHE A 441 12.43 -3.36 10.31
N THR A 442 12.50 -2.34 9.46
CA THR A 442 13.77 -1.80 9.00
C THR A 442 14.58 -1.20 10.16
N THR A 443 13.91 -0.54 11.12
CA THR A 443 14.58 -0.02 12.31
C THR A 443 15.07 -1.15 13.20
N ALA A 444 14.24 -2.17 13.44
CA ALA A 444 14.62 -3.32 14.25
C ALA A 444 15.82 -4.08 13.65
N TYR A 445 15.89 -4.19 12.32
CA TYR A 445 17.03 -4.81 11.63
C TYR A 445 18.38 -4.17 11.98
N THR A 446 18.41 -2.88 12.35
CA THR A 446 19.66 -2.23 12.77
C THR A 446 20.23 -2.74 14.10
N PHE A 447 19.43 -3.45 14.90
CA PHE A 447 19.80 -3.99 16.21
C PHE A 447 19.85 -5.53 16.26
N LEU A 448 19.41 -6.20 15.19
CA LEU A 448 19.23 -7.66 15.15
C LEU A 448 20.19 -8.27 14.13
N THR A 449 20.54 -9.55 14.37
CA THR A 449 21.17 -10.40 13.35
C THR A 449 20.14 -10.79 12.28
N ASP A 450 20.59 -11.24 11.11
CA ASP A 450 19.71 -11.65 10.01
C ASP A 450 18.70 -12.73 10.47
N ASN A 451 19.15 -13.73 11.21
CA ASN A 451 18.29 -14.80 11.74
C ASN A 451 17.25 -14.27 12.74
N GLN A 452 17.68 -13.42 13.68
CA GLN A 452 16.79 -12.79 14.66
C GLN A 452 15.75 -11.90 13.97
N PHE A 453 16.15 -11.20 12.91
CA PHE A 453 15.26 -10.36 12.12
C PHE A 453 14.16 -11.18 11.44
N PHE A 454 14.52 -12.27 10.77
CA PHE A 454 13.53 -13.16 10.16
C PHE A 454 12.62 -13.81 11.21
N LEU A 455 13.16 -14.27 12.34
CA LEU A 455 12.37 -14.80 13.45
C LEU A 455 11.40 -13.78 14.04
N MET A 456 11.81 -12.52 14.16
CA MET A 456 10.95 -11.43 14.63
C MET A 456 9.76 -11.23 13.70
N ILE A 457 9.98 -11.20 12.37
CA ILE A 457 8.90 -11.07 11.39
C ILE A 457 7.99 -12.30 11.45
N GLY A 458 8.58 -13.51 11.47
CA GLY A 458 7.84 -14.77 11.57
C GLY A 458 6.98 -14.84 12.83
N GLY A 459 7.54 -14.45 13.99
CA GLY A 459 6.81 -14.37 15.26
C GLY A 459 5.67 -13.35 15.24
N THR A 460 5.91 -12.18 14.65
CA THR A 460 4.87 -11.14 14.47
C THR A 460 3.75 -11.66 13.54
N ALA A 461 4.10 -12.38 12.47
CA ALA A 461 3.12 -13.00 11.58
C ALA A 461 2.31 -14.11 12.28
N ALA A 462 2.95 -14.94 13.12
CA ALA A 462 2.25 -15.92 13.93
C ALA A 462 1.27 -15.29 14.93
N LEU A 463 1.67 -14.22 15.62
CA LEU A 463 0.78 -13.46 16.49
C LEU A 463 -0.38 -12.82 15.69
N THR A 464 -0.11 -12.31 14.49
CA THR A 464 -1.15 -11.77 13.60
C THR A 464 -2.10 -12.86 13.12
N PHE A 465 -1.58 -14.06 12.82
CA PHE A 465 -2.42 -15.22 12.50
C PHE A 465 -3.38 -15.55 13.64
N VAL A 466 -2.86 -15.65 14.88
CA VAL A 466 -3.69 -15.90 16.07
C VAL A 466 -4.73 -14.80 16.26
N PHE A 467 -4.33 -13.54 16.13
CA PHE A 467 -5.25 -12.40 16.23
C PHE A 467 -6.36 -12.48 15.16
N CYS A 468 -6.01 -12.75 13.90
CA CYS A 468 -6.99 -12.90 12.82
C CYS A 468 -7.86 -14.15 13.01
N PHE A 469 -7.31 -15.25 13.50
CA PHE A 469 -8.08 -16.46 13.76
C PHE A 469 -9.24 -16.21 14.71
N PHE A 470 -9.01 -15.50 15.81
CA PHE A 470 -10.04 -15.22 16.82
C PHE A 470 -10.95 -14.03 16.47
N PHE A 471 -10.40 -12.98 15.91
CA PHE A 471 -11.10 -11.71 15.77
C PHE A 471 -11.62 -11.40 14.36
N MET A 472 -11.01 -11.94 13.31
CA MET A 472 -11.50 -11.75 11.94
C MET A 472 -12.77 -12.58 11.72
N LYS A 473 -13.80 -11.93 11.18
CA LYS A 473 -15.06 -12.57 10.79
C LYS A 473 -15.08 -12.76 9.27
N GLU A 474 -15.69 -13.87 8.82
CA GLU A 474 -15.99 -14.03 7.40
C GLU A 474 -16.97 -12.94 6.97
N PRO A 475 -16.69 -12.21 5.88
CA PRO A 475 -17.57 -11.16 5.43
C PRO A 475 -18.88 -11.72 4.88
N ALA A 476 -20.00 -11.17 5.34
CA ALA A 476 -21.30 -11.54 4.81
C ALA A 476 -21.45 -11.12 3.34
N GLY A 477 -21.83 -12.06 2.47
CA GLY A 477 -22.03 -11.78 1.05
C GLY A 477 -20.75 -11.66 0.22
N ALA A 478 -19.61 -12.17 0.74
CA ALA A 478 -18.33 -12.12 0.05
C ALA A 478 -18.32 -12.79 -1.34
N PHE A 479 -19.20 -13.76 -1.57
CA PHE A 479 -19.34 -14.50 -2.83
C PHE A 479 -20.66 -14.17 -3.57
N ALA A 480 -21.39 -13.15 -3.11
CA ALA A 480 -22.65 -12.73 -3.72
C ALA A 480 -22.45 -12.12 -5.12
N LYS A 481 -23.50 -12.11 -5.92
CA LYS A 481 -23.51 -11.44 -7.23
C LYS A 481 -23.45 -9.92 -7.12
N GLU A 482 -23.95 -9.37 -6.01
CA GLU A 482 -23.96 -7.93 -5.73
C GLU A 482 -23.57 -7.65 -4.27
N TYR A 483 -23.01 -6.47 -4.01
CA TYR A 483 -22.72 -6.05 -2.65
C TYR A 483 -24.02 -5.83 -1.88
N ARG A 484 -24.05 -6.30 -0.62
CA ARG A 484 -25.12 -5.94 0.30
C ARG A 484 -24.98 -4.46 0.67
N LEU A 485 -26.00 -3.70 0.37
CA LEU A 485 -26.14 -2.31 0.79
C LEU A 485 -26.91 -2.27 2.10
N SER A 486 -26.49 -1.44 3.04
CA SER A 486 -27.25 -1.18 4.26
C SER A 486 -28.43 -0.24 3.97
N SER A 487 -29.38 -0.17 4.89
CA SER A 487 -30.48 0.81 4.85
C SER A 487 -29.94 2.22 4.69
N VAL A 488 -28.84 2.54 5.37
CA VAL A 488 -28.13 3.82 5.30
C VAL A 488 -27.53 4.06 3.92
N ASP A 489 -26.88 3.06 3.30
CA ASP A 489 -26.34 3.20 1.94
C ASP A 489 -27.45 3.47 0.93
N THR A 490 -28.58 2.81 1.09
CA THR A 490 -29.75 2.99 0.23
C THR A 490 -30.34 4.39 0.39
N GLU A 491 -30.46 4.89 1.62
CA GLU A 491 -30.95 6.25 1.92
C GLU A 491 -30.03 7.31 1.30
N ILE A 492 -28.71 7.18 1.47
CA ILE A 492 -27.73 8.11 0.88
C ILE A 492 -27.83 8.10 -0.65
N MET A 493 -27.98 6.93 -1.27
CA MET A 493 -28.10 6.83 -2.73
C MET A 493 -29.42 7.37 -3.27
N ALA A 494 -30.48 7.37 -2.46
CA ALA A 494 -31.77 7.97 -2.78
C ALA A 494 -31.76 9.52 -2.68
N GLY A 495 -30.69 10.12 -2.15
CA GLY A 495 -30.57 11.58 -2.01
C GLY A 495 -31.03 12.12 -0.64
N GLY A 496 -31.19 11.24 0.35
CA GLY A 496 -31.40 11.63 1.75
C GLY A 496 -30.09 12.19 2.33
N HIS A 497 -30.05 13.49 2.58
CA HIS A 497 -28.95 14.20 3.27
C HIS A 497 -29.29 14.44 4.75
#